data_3a5b5b0dc937f784a52144ce299d117f
#
_entry.id   3a5b5b0dc937f784a52144ce299d117f
#
_cell.length_a   1.000
_cell.length_b   1.000
_cell.length_c   1.000
_cell.angle_alpha   90.00
_cell.angle_beta   90.00
_cell.angle_gamma   90.00
#
_symmetry.space_group_name_H-M   'P 1'
#
loop_
_entity.id
_entity.type
_entity.pdbx_description
1 polymer ?
#
loop_
_entity_poly.entity_id
_entity_poly.type
_entity_poly.pdbx_seq_one_letter_code
_entity_poly.pdbx_strand_id
1 'polypeptide(L)'
;MSEPVRQGGANPTIMQSGLILAAVAAICTTLVALTFNMTRDRIAANEQAFLEQSLARVLSGISFNNDLSASALVVRVPHGLPGRENAIVYRVLNDSAPVAALFVVTATDGFTGPIKLLIGIDYDGAVTGVRALEHKETPGIGALIDENRSDWIYQFAGTSLNAPERSAWAIRRDGGEIDQLTGASVTSRAIVNAVNQTLLYFEANRDDIFTAREDSGNADE
;
A
#
# COMPACT_ATOMS: atom_id res chain seq x y z
N MET A 1 -60.34 23.08 36.66
CA MET A 1 -60.72 22.04 35.69
C MET A 1 -59.46 21.58 35.02
N SER A 2 -58.82 20.52 35.54
CA SER A 2 -57.48 20.04 35.12
C SER A 2 -57.69 18.88 34.15
N GLU A 3 -57.20 19.06 32.91
CA GLU A 3 -57.19 17.97 31.93
C GLU A 3 -56.17 16.88 32.33
N PRO A 4 -56.54 15.58 32.18
CA PRO A 4 -55.62 14.52 32.47
C PRO A 4 -54.61 14.37 31.30
N VAL A 5 -53.32 14.44 31.63
CA VAL A 5 -52.20 14.10 30.74
C VAL A 5 -52.37 12.66 30.28
N ARG A 6 -52.63 12.45 28.99
CA ARG A 6 -52.60 11.12 28.37
C ARG A 6 -51.19 10.57 28.42
N GLN A 7 -50.96 9.57 29.27
CA GLN A 7 -49.76 8.73 29.20
C GLN A 7 -49.85 7.91 27.92
N GLY A 8 -48.98 8.25 26.95
CA GLY A 8 -48.84 7.52 25.69
C GLY A 8 -48.20 6.17 25.96
N GLY A 9 -48.98 5.14 26.19
CA GLY A 9 -48.53 3.75 26.18
C GLY A 9 -48.02 3.41 24.79
N ALA A 10 -46.80 2.86 24.69
CA ALA A 10 -46.23 2.41 23.43
C ALA A 10 -47.15 1.41 22.75
N ASN A 11 -47.55 1.69 21.52
CA ASN A 11 -48.43 0.81 20.74
C ASN A 11 -47.78 -0.59 20.62
N PRO A 12 -48.49 -1.68 21.01
CA PRO A 12 -47.92 -3.02 20.98
C PRO A 12 -47.39 -3.43 19.60
N THR A 13 -47.98 -2.92 18.54
CA THR A 13 -47.53 -3.15 17.15
C THR A 13 -46.17 -2.52 16.87
N ILE A 14 -45.88 -1.31 17.41
CA ILE A 14 -44.59 -0.64 17.25
C ILE A 14 -43.51 -1.41 18.00
N MET A 15 -43.80 -1.90 19.19
CA MET A 15 -42.86 -2.66 20.01
C MET A 15 -42.56 -4.03 19.37
N GLN A 16 -43.56 -4.70 18.80
CA GLN A 16 -43.35 -5.96 18.05
C GLN A 16 -42.48 -5.75 16.79
N SER A 17 -42.79 -4.72 16.01
CA SER A 17 -41.98 -4.38 14.82
C SER A 17 -40.53 -4.03 15.17
N GLY A 18 -40.33 -3.29 16.27
CA GLY A 18 -38.99 -2.97 16.79
C GLY A 18 -38.22 -4.21 17.24
N LEU A 19 -38.91 -5.16 17.90
CA LEU A 19 -38.30 -6.44 18.32
C LEU A 19 -37.86 -7.29 17.12
N ILE A 20 -38.72 -7.40 16.10
CA ILE A 20 -38.41 -8.15 14.87
C ILE A 20 -37.23 -7.53 14.16
N LEU A 21 -37.18 -6.19 14.01
CA LEU A 21 -36.09 -5.49 13.39
C LEU A 21 -34.76 -5.69 14.16
N ALA A 22 -34.80 -5.60 15.49
CA ALA A 22 -33.66 -5.86 16.35
C ALA A 22 -33.16 -7.31 16.21
N ALA A 23 -34.05 -8.28 16.16
CA ALA A 23 -33.69 -9.68 15.96
C ALA A 23 -33.00 -9.92 14.60
N VAL A 24 -33.58 -9.37 13.52
CA VAL A 24 -32.97 -9.46 12.18
C VAL A 24 -31.59 -8.79 12.15
N ALA A 25 -31.48 -7.59 12.71
CA ALA A 25 -30.19 -6.88 12.80
C ALA A 25 -29.15 -7.70 13.58
N ALA A 26 -29.53 -8.28 14.72
CA ALA A 26 -28.65 -9.13 15.52
C ALA A 26 -28.16 -10.38 14.76
N ILE A 27 -29.07 -11.05 14.04
CA ILE A 27 -28.74 -12.22 13.21
C ILE A 27 -27.76 -11.82 12.11
N CYS A 28 -28.04 -10.75 11.35
CA CYS A 28 -27.17 -10.26 10.28
C CYS A 28 -25.78 -9.89 10.80
N THR A 29 -25.73 -9.15 11.91
CA THR A 29 -24.46 -8.74 12.53
C THR A 29 -23.66 -9.96 13.00
N THR A 30 -24.33 -10.94 13.61
CA THR A 30 -23.67 -12.17 14.08
C THR A 30 -23.13 -12.97 12.89
N LEU A 31 -23.87 -13.11 11.79
CA LEU A 31 -23.40 -13.81 10.59
C LEU A 31 -22.16 -13.12 9.98
N VAL A 32 -22.18 -11.79 9.88
CA VAL A 32 -21.03 -11.02 9.37
C VAL A 32 -19.82 -11.19 10.29
N ALA A 33 -20.00 -11.06 11.61
CA ALA A 33 -18.92 -11.23 12.58
C ALA A 33 -18.33 -12.64 12.56
N LEU A 34 -19.19 -13.67 12.45
CA LEU A 34 -18.76 -15.06 12.34
C LEU A 34 -17.92 -15.29 11.06
N THR A 35 -18.44 -14.83 9.92
CA THR A 35 -17.74 -14.95 8.63
C THR A 35 -16.38 -14.23 8.69
N PHE A 36 -16.34 -13.01 9.23
CA PHE A 36 -15.10 -12.26 9.41
C PHE A 36 -14.09 -13.02 10.27
N ASN A 37 -14.51 -13.55 11.43
CA ASN A 37 -13.63 -14.31 12.30
C ASN A 37 -13.11 -15.60 11.66
N MET A 38 -13.90 -16.26 10.83
CA MET A 38 -13.46 -17.47 10.11
C MET A 38 -12.51 -17.19 8.95
N THR A 39 -12.54 -15.99 8.39
CA THR A 39 -11.77 -15.66 7.18
C THR A 39 -10.54 -14.81 7.45
N ARG A 40 -10.47 -14.07 8.57
CA ARG A 40 -9.38 -13.11 8.87
C ARG A 40 -8.00 -13.74 8.81
N ASP A 41 -7.84 -14.95 9.37
CA ASP A 41 -6.53 -15.62 9.42
C ASP A 41 -6.07 -16.07 8.02
N ARG A 42 -7.02 -16.47 7.18
CA ARG A 42 -6.73 -16.78 5.76
C ARG A 42 -6.42 -15.54 4.95
N ILE A 43 -7.10 -14.43 5.24
CA ILE A 43 -6.82 -13.14 4.59
C ILE A 43 -5.40 -12.71 4.94
N ALA A 44 -5.04 -12.69 6.23
CA ALA A 44 -3.70 -12.31 6.68
C ALA A 44 -2.60 -13.21 6.08
N ALA A 45 -2.82 -14.53 6.02
CA ALA A 45 -1.86 -15.45 5.41
C ALA A 45 -1.71 -15.22 3.89
N ASN A 46 -2.80 -14.92 3.18
CA ASN A 46 -2.76 -14.61 1.76
C ASN A 46 -2.06 -13.27 1.47
N GLU A 47 -2.30 -12.25 2.30
CA GLU A 47 -1.62 -10.95 2.20
C GLU A 47 -0.12 -11.09 2.41
N GLN A 48 0.29 -11.88 3.41
CA GLN A 48 1.70 -12.16 3.65
C GLN A 48 2.34 -12.93 2.48
N ALA A 49 1.70 -14.00 1.99
CA ALA A 49 2.20 -14.76 0.84
C ALA A 49 2.30 -13.91 -0.42
N PHE A 50 1.33 -13.01 -0.64
CA PHE A 50 1.35 -12.07 -1.76
C PHE A 50 2.50 -11.07 -1.64
N LEU A 51 2.75 -10.54 -0.44
CA LEU A 51 3.88 -9.66 -0.18
C LEU A 51 5.21 -10.38 -0.45
N GLU A 52 5.41 -11.58 0.11
CA GLU A 52 6.63 -12.38 -0.11
C GLU A 52 6.86 -12.66 -1.60
N GLN A 53 5.81 -13.03 -2.34
CA GLN A 53 5.89 -13.25 -3.78
C GLN A 53 6.24 -11.95 -4.53
N SER A 54 5.68 -10.83 -4.13
CA SER A 54 5.96 -9.51 -4.71
C SER A 54 7.39 -9.07 -4.44
N LEU A 55 7.90 -9.30 -3.21
CA LEU A 55 9.30 -9.05 -2.86
C LEU A 55 10.25 -9.83 -3.76
N ALA A 56 9.99 -11.14 -3.93
CA ALA A 56 10.82 -12.00 -4.79
C ALA A 56 10.82 -11.55 -6.27
N ARG A 57 9.66 -11.09 -6.78
CA ARG A 57 9.56 -10.60 -8.16
C ARG A 57 10.28 -9.27 -8.38
N VAL A 58 10.20 -8.34 -7.42
CA VAL A 58 10.88 -7.05 -7.49
C VAL A 58 12.39 -7.21 -7.38
N LEU A 59 12.86 -8.25 -6.68
CA LEU A 59 14.28 -8.61 -6.56
C LEU A 59 14.76 -9.59 -7.64
N SER A 60 13.98 -9.82 -8.69
CA SER A 60 14.35 -10.76 -9.76
C SER A 60 15.70 -10.37 -10.36
N GLY A 61 16.67 -11.30 -10.33
CA GLY A 61 18.03 -11.07 -10.82
C GLY A 61 19.01 -10.49 -9.77
N ILE A 62 18.55 -10.21 -8.55
CA ILE A 62 19.40 -9.77 -7.43
C ILE A 62 19.65 -10.95 -6.49
N SER A 63 20.92 -11.23 -6.22
CA SER A 63 21.33 -12.25 -5.24
C SER A 63 21.37 -11.63 -3.86
N PHE A 64 20.68 -12.22 -2.88
CA PHE A 64 20.71 -11.82 -1.47
C PHE A 64 20.57 -13.05 -0.58
N ASN A 65 21.00 -12.93 0.67
CA ASN A 65 20.99 -14.04 1.63
C ASN A 65 20.52 -13.64 3.04
N ASN A 66 20.04 -12.41 3.24
CA ASN A 66 19.49 -12.00 4.53
C ASN A 66 17.98 -12.30 4.62
N ASP A 67 17.46 -12.40 5.84
CA ASP A 67 16.02 -12.43 6.11
C ASP A 67 15.44 -11.02 5.96
N LEU A 68 14.60 -10.83 4.96
CA LEU A 68 13.97 -9.53 4.68
C LEU A 68 13.04 -9.09 5.82
N SER A 69 12.31 -10.03 6.43
CA SER A 69 11.38 -9.72 7.50
C SER A 69 12.09 -9.23 8.76
N ALA A 70 13.22 -9.84 9.08
CA ALA A 70 14.07 -9.43 10.21
C ALA A 70 14.81 -8.11 9.94
N SER A 71 14.99 -7.74 8.67
CA SER A 71 15.69 -6.52 8.26
C SER A 71 14.76 -5.34 7.96
N ALA A 72 13.49 -5.43 8.34
CA ALA A 72 12.50 -4.38 8.14
C ALA A 72 12.78 -3.17 9.05
N LEU A 73 12.82 -2.00 8.44
CA LEU A 73 12.95 -0.71 9.11
C LEU A 73 11.63 0.06 9.00
N VAL A 74 11.10 0.52 10.13
CA VAL A 74 9.90 1.38 10.13
C VAL A 74 10.32 2.83 10.08
N VAL A 75 10.05 3.50 8.98
CA VAL A 75 10.28 4.93 8.81
C VAL A 75 9.03 5.68 9.29
N ARG A 76 9.17 6.38 10.43
CA ARG A 76 8.06 7.08 11.09
C ARG A 76 7.79 8.43 10.45
N VAL A 77 6.53 8.85 10.46
CA VAL A 77 6.13 10.20 10.05
C VAL A 77 6.62 11.24 11.06
N PRO A 78 6.98 12.48 10.62
CA PRO A 78 7.03 12.96 9.25
C PRO A 78 8.28 12.45 8.51
N HIS A 79 8.11 11.98 7.28
CA HIS A 79 9.20 11.54 6.41
C HIS A 79 9.02 12.10 4.99
N GLY A 80 10.05 11.99 4.16
CA GLY A 80 10.02 12.40 2.75
C GLY A 80 9.44 11.36 1.78
N LEU A 81 9.01 10.19 2.27
CA LEU A 81 8.40 9.13 1.47
C LEU A 81 6.93 9.44 1.14
N PRO A 82 6.38 8.86 0.06
CA PRO A 82 4.95 8.96 -0.25
C PRO A 82 4.08 8.36 0.86
N GLY A 83 2.99 9.05 1.19
CA GLY A 83 2.03 8.60 2.19
C GLY A 83 2.03 9.45 3.46
N ARG A 84 1.02 9.19 4.30
CA ARG A 84 0.81 9.86 5.60
C ARG A 84 0.98 8.90 6.77
N GLU A 85 1.23 7.63 6.50
CA GLU A 85 1.44 6.57 7.47
C GLU A 85 2.93 6.21 7.52
N ASN A 86 3.34 5.46 8.53
CA ASN A 86 4.69 4.94 8.59
C ASN A 86 4.97 4.06 7.37
N ALA A 87 6.14 4.25 6.76
CA ALA A 87 6.59 3.42 5.65
C ALA A 87 7.45 2.26 6.18
N ILE A 88 7.45 1.15 5.45
CA ILE A 88 8.32 0.00 5.76
C ILE A 88 9.39 -0.08 4.67
N VAL A 89 10.64 -0.19 5.10
CA VAL A 89 11.79 -0.36 4.23
C VAL A 89 12.48 -1.66 4.58
N TYR A 90 12.55 -2.60 3.63
CA TYR A 90 13.31 -3.84 3.80
C TYR A 90 14.70 -3.66 3.20
N ARG A 91 15.72 -3.94 3.98
CA ARG A 91 17.12 -3.92 3.52
C ARG A 91 17.44 -5.26 2.87
N VAL A 92 18.00 -5.21 1.69
CA VAL A 92 18.43 -6.40 0.93
C VAL A 92 19.95 -6.44 0.98
N LEU A 93 20.48 -7.50 1.61
CA LEU A 93 21.92 -7.66 1.84
C LEU A 93 22.39 -8.99 1.24
N ASN A 94 23.62 -9.00 0.73
CA ASN A 94 24.33 -10.21 0.36
C ASN A 94 25.67 -10.24 1.09
N ASP A 95 25.91 -11.22 1.96
CA ASP A 95 27.08 -11.31 2.84
C ASP A 95 27.34 -10.00 3.60
N SER A 96 26.27 -9.40 4.15
CA SER A 96 26.26 -8.10 4.83
C SER A 96 26.54 -6.88 3.95
N ALA A 97 26.79 -7.05 2.66
CA ALA A 97 26.92 -5.94 1.71
C ALA A 97 25.54 -5.45 1.26
N PRO A 98 25.28 -4.14 1.26
CA PRO A 98 24.03 -3.59 0.73
C PRO A 98 23.88 -3.88 -0.76
N VAL A 99 22.72 -4.40 -1.17
CA VAL A 99 22.42 -4.74 -2.58
C VAL A 99 21.23 -3.95 -3.10
N ALA A 100 20.17 -3.84 -2.30
CA ALA A 100 18.96 -3.12 -2.65
C ALA A 100 18.15 -2.73 -1.41
N ALA A 101 17.19 -1.84 -1.57
CA ALA A 101 16.16 -1.53 -0.58
C ALA A 101 14.77 -1.66 -1.20
N LEU A 102 13.82 -2.20 -0.45
CA LEU A 102 12.43 -2.34 -0.86
C LEU A 102 11.56 -1.45 0.01
N PHE A 103 10.80 -0.57 -0.61
CA PHE A 103 9.95 0.42 0.03
C PHE A 103 8.49 0.05 -0.11
N VAL A 104 7.79 -0.11 1.01
CA VAL A 104 6.33 -0.19 1.03
C VAL A 104 5.79 1.20 1.36
N VAL A 105 5.22 1.87 0.36
CA VAL A 105 4.74 3.25 0.43
C VAL A 105 3.33 3.36 -0.09
N THR A 106 2.67 4.49 0.19
CA THR A 106 1.28 4.71 -0.23
C THR A 106 1.19 5.99 -1.07
N ALA A 107 0.88 5.85 -2.37
CA ALA A 107 0.50 6.98 -3.20
C ALA A 107 -0.92 7.43 -2.81
N THR A 108 -1.06 8.65 -2.29
CA THR A 108 -2.35 9.15 -1.76
C THR A 108 -3.28 9.70 -2.83
N ASP A 109 -2.75 10.01 -4.02
CA ASP A 109 -3.42 10.76 -5.07
C ASP A 109 -3.97 9.87 -6.21
N GLY A 110 -4.26 8.60 -5.93
CA GLY A 110 -4.96 7.71 -6.85
C GLY A 110 -6.37 8.21 -7.17
N PHE A 111 -6.94 7.78 -8.30
CA PHE A 111 -8.25 8.26 -8.74
C PHE A 111 -9.39 7.83 -7.80
N THR A 112 -9.38 6.57 -7.36
CA THR A 112 -10.43 6.02 -6.49
C THR A 112 -10.02 6.00 -5.02
N GLY A 113 -8.74 6.28 -4.73
CA GLY A 113 -8.20 6.30 -3.38
C GLY A 113 -6.71 5.99 -3.33
N PRO A 114 -6.18 5.73 -2.12
CA PRO A 114 -4.77 5.42 -1.96
C PRO A 114 -4.39 4.12 -2.67
N ILE A 115 -3.15 4.10 -3.18
CA ILE A 115 -2.53 2.95 -3.84
C ILE A 115 -1.30 2.56 -3.04
N LYS A 116 -1.29 1.37 -2.46
CA LYS A 116 -0.14 0.82 -1.76
C LYS A 116 0.82 0.19 -2.75
N LEU A 117 2.06 0.62 -2.73
CA LEU A 117 3.10 0.24 -3.68
C LEU A 117 4.27 -0.43 -2.97
N LEU A 118 4.85 -1.42 -3.61
CA LEU A 118 6.18 -1.93 -3.34
C LEU A 118 7.12 -1.41 -4.43
N ILE A 119 8.17 -0.71 -4.03
CA ILE A 119 9.18 -0.13 -4.92
C ILE A 119 10.53 -0.67 -4.51
N GLY A 120 11.20 -1.40 -5.38
CA GLY A 120 12.58 -1.84 -5.18
C GLY A 120 13.55 -0.89 -5.85
N ILE A 121 14.65 -0.59 -5.16
CA ILE A 121 15.74 0.26 -5.65
C ILE A 121 17.04 -0.46 -5.33
N ASP A 122 17.89 -0.69 -6.32
CA ASP A 122 19.23 -1.24 -6.09
C ASP A 122 20.14 -0.24 -5.40
N TYR A 123 21.30 -0.72 -4.96
CA TYR A 123 22.25 0.15 -4.24
C TYR A 123 22.75 1.33 -5.08
N ASP A 124 22.78 1.20 -6.40
CA ASP A 124 23.22 2.25 -7.34
C ASP A 124 22.12 3.29 -7.62
N GLY A 125 20.88 3.05 -7.17
CA GLY A 125 19.74 3.96 -7.30
C GLY A 125 18.86 3.70 -8.51
N ALA A 126 18.97 2.54 -9.15
CA ALA A 126 18.04 2.14 -10.20
C ALA A 126 16.86 1.36 -9.62
N VAL A 127 15.67 1.60 -10.16
CA VAL A 127 14.45 0.86 -9.80
C VAL A 127 14.57 -0.58 -10.29
N THR A 128 14.52 -1.54 -9.38
CA THR A 128 14.50 -2.98 -9.73
C THR A 128 13.12 -3.44 -10.17
N GLY A 129 12.07 -2.79 -9.64
CA GLY A 129 10.69 -3.02 -10.01
C GLY A 129 9.71 -2.27 -9.13
N VAL A 130 8.49 -2.15 -9.62
CA VAL A 130 7.35 -1.56 -8.90
C VAL A 130 6.18 -2.52 -8.95
N ARG A 131 5.45 -2.69 -7.84
CA ARG A 131 4.24 -3.50 -7.76
C ARG A 131 3.15 -2.77 -6.98
N ALA A 132 1.91 -2.87 -7.48
CA ALA A 132 0.74 -2.46 -6.72
C ALA A 132 0.35 -3.58 -5.76
N LEU A 133 0.43 -3.32 -4.45
CA LEU A 133 0.05 -4.28 -3.40
C LEU A 133 -1.45 -4.21 -3.10
N GLU A 134 -1.99 -2.98 -3.03
CA GLU A 134 -3.40 -2.74 -2.72
C GLU A 134 -3.88 -1.48 -3.44
N HIS A 135 -5.05 -1.54 -4.05
CA HIS A 135 -5.69 -0.39 -4.67
C HIS A 135 -7.21 -0.62 -4.83
N LYS A 136 -7.94 0.46 -5.06
CA LYS A 136 -9.38 0.43 -5.35
C LYS A 136 -9.71 1.00 -6.74
N GLU A 137 -8.71 1.05 -7.62
CA GLU A 137 -8.84 1.63 -8.96
C GLU A 137 -9.84 0.86 -9.82
N THR A 138 -10.45 1.57 -10.76
CA THR A 138 -11.53 1.04 -11.62
C THR A 138 -11.04 -0.13 -12.49
N PRO A 139 -11.70 -1.31 -12.44
CA PRO A 139 -11.37 -2.46 -13.27
C PRO A 139 -11.35 -2.10 -14.78
N GLY A 140 -10.33 -2.59 -15.51
CA GLY A 140 -10.18 -2.36 -16.94
C GLY A 140 -9.67 -0.97 -17.34
N ILE A 141 -9.48 -0.04 -16.37
CA ILE A 141 -8.97 1.31 -16.61
C ILE A 141 -7.79 1.57 -15.68
N GLY A 142 -8.03 2.05 -14.45
CA GLY A 142 -6.99 2.31 -13.45
C GLY A 142 -6.37 1.04 -12.87
N ALA A 143 -7.14 -0.04 -12.76
CA ALA A 143 -6.64 -1.33 -12.29
C ALA A 143 -5.64 -2.02 -13.23
N LEU A 144 -5.34 -1.44 -14.39
CA LEU A 144 -4.24 -1.87 -15.27
C LEU A 144 -2.84 -1.58 -14.70
N ILE A 145 -2.75 -0.97 -13.53
CA ILE A 145 -1.51 -0.87 -12.75
C ILE A 145 -1.07 -2.21 -12.14
N ASP A 146 -2.00 -3.16 -12.01
CA ASP A 146 -1.75 -4.51 -11.52
C ASP A 146 -1.00 -5.31 -12.60
N GLU A 147 0.13 -5.92 -12.23
CA GLU A 147 0.97 -6.73 -13.12
C GLU A 147 0.23 -7.93 -13.74
N ASN A 148 -0.81 -8.44 -13.08
CA ASN A 148 -1.63 -9.53 -13.60
C ASN A 148 -2.64 -9.06 -14.68
N ARG A 149 -2.74 -7.75 -14.91
CA ARG A 149 -3.70 -7.14 -15.83
C ARG A 149 -3.05 -6.45 -17.02
N SER A 150 -1.85 -5.91 -16.84
CA SER A 150 -1.06 -5.30 -17.92
C SER A 150 0.42 -5.21 -17.57
N ASP A 151 1.25 -5.01 -18.60
CA ASP A 151 2.69 -4.83 -18.45
C ASP A 151 3.09 -3.38 -18.11
N TRP A 152 2.12 -2.47 -17.92
CA TRP A 152 2.37 -1.05 -17.75
C TRP A 152 3.33 -0.74 -16.58
N ILE A 153 3.20 -1.47 -15.48
CA ILE A 153 4.01 -1.25 -14.27
C ILE A 153 5.49 -1.60 -14.48
N TYR A 154 5.80 -2.45 -15.45
CA TYR A 154 7.18 -2.88 -15.70
C TYR A 154 8.05 -1.80 -16.33
N GLN A 155 7.48 -0.72 -16.89
CA GLN A 155 8.24 0.38 -17.46
C GLN A 155 9.16 1.10 -16.47
N PHE A 156 8.90 0.96 -15.16
CA PHE A 156 9.73 1.56 -14.13
C PHE A 156 11.03 0.80 -13.87
N ALA A 157 11.13 -0.48 -14.26
CA ALA A 157 12.34 -1.25 -14.07
C ALA A 157 13.51 -0.66 -14.89
N GLY A 158 14.66 -0.48 -14.22
CA GLY A 158 15.85 0.14 -14.80
C GLY A 158 15.81 1.67 -14.85
N THR A 159 14.73 2.32 -14.45
CA THR A 159 14.70 3.79 -14.32
C THR A 159 15.44 4.26 -13.08
N SER A 160 15.92 5.51 -13.08
CA SER A 160 16.61 6.13 -11.95
C SER A 160 16.35 7.64 -11.96
N LEU A 161 16.87 8.40 -11.00
CA LEU A 161 16.77 9.87 -11.02
C LEU A 161 17.51 10.53 -12.20
N ASN A 162 18.36 9.78 -12.90
CA ASN A 162 19.14 10.26 -14.06
C ASN A 162 18.68 9.61 -15.37
N ALA A 163 17.78 8.62 -15.32
CA ALA A 163 17.26 7.91 -16.50
C ALA A 163 15.79 7.48 -16.26
N PRO A 164 14.78 8.26 -16.73
CA PRO A 164 14.90 9.53 -17.46
C PRO A 164 15.48 10.68 -16.60
N GLU A 165 15.85 11.78 -17.23
CA GLU A 165 16.28 12.98 -16.51
C GLU A 165 15.23 13.45 -15.49
N ARG A 166 15.67 14.11 -14.41
CA ARG A 166 14.78 14.57 -13.33
C ARG A 166 13.59 15.39 -13.83
N SER A 167 13.78 16.20 -14.86
CA SER A 167 12.72 17.01 -15.50
C SER A 167 11.69 16.18 -16.26
N ALA A 168 12.03 14.95 -16.64
CA ALA A 168 11.20 14.04 -17.43
C ALA A 168 10.40 13.04 -16.58
N TRP A 169 10.53 13.09 -15.23
CA TRP A 169 9.75 12.28 -14.29
C TRP A 169 8.31 12.76 -14.18
N ALA A 170 7.60 12.68 -15.28
CA ALA A 170 6.16 12.92 -15.40
C ALA A 170 5.58 12.00 -16.48
N ILE A 171 4.26 11.89 -16.52
CA ILE A 171 3.60 11.17 -17.61
C ILE A 171 3.73 11.97 -18.93
N ARG A 172 3.74 11.29 -20.08
CA ARG A 172 3.90 11.95 -21.40
C ARG A 172 2.89 13.06 -21.65
N ARG A 173 1.66 12.89 -21.16
CA ARG A 173 0.63 13.93 -21.27
C ARG A 173 1.02 15.23 -20.57
N ASP A 174 1.85 15.17 -19.54
CA ASP A 174 2.31 16.31 -18.75
C ASP A 174 3.73 16.76 -19.17
N GLY A 175 4.23 16.25 -20.29
CA GLY A 175 5.53 16.61 -20.87
C GLY A 175 6.71 15.77 -20.41
N GLY A 176 6.46 14.67 -19.65
CA GLY A 176 7.49 13.71 -19.24
C GLY A 176 7.70 12.56 -20.22
N GLU A 177 8.46 11.55 -19.78
CA GLU A 177 8.80 10.38 -20.61
C GLU A 177 8.06 9.09 -20.21
N ILE A 178 7.39 9.07 -19.08
CA ILE A 178 6.68 7.87 -18.58
C ILE A 178 5.33 7.72 -19.28
N ASP A 179 5.05 6.54 -19.81
CA ASP A 179 3.77 6.28 -20.45
C ASP A 179 2.63 6.26 -19.41
N GLN A 180 1.48 6.88 -19.77
CA GLN A 180 0.29 6.77 -18.95
C GLN A 180 -0.66 5.69 -19.45
N LEU A 181 -1.48 5.16 -18.56
CA LEU A 181 -2.62 4.33 -18.91
C LEU A 181 -3.71 5.19 -19.57
N THR A 182 -4.22 4.75 -20.72
CA THR A 182 -5.32 5.42 -21.42
C THR A 182 -6.56 5.45 -20.52
N GLY A 183 -7.09 6.66 -20.30
CA GLY A 183 -8.25 6.86 -19.42
C GLY A 183 -7.93 6.93 -17.92
N ALA A 184 -6.69 6.62 -17.48
CA ALA A 184 -6.29 6.61 -16.07
C ALA A 184 -5.07 7.52 -15.79
N SER A 185 -5.05 8.73 -16.34
CA SER A 185 -3.92 9.66 -16.16
C SER A 185 -3.70 10.07 -14.70
N VAL A 186 -4.75 10.13 -13.87
CA VAL A 186 -4.65 10.45 -12.43
C VAL A 186 -3.90 9.34 -11.71
N THR A 187 -4.31 8.10 -11.90
CA THR A 187 -3.69 6.91 -11.33
C THR A 187 -2.22 6.79 -11.76
N SER A 188 -1.95 6.97 -13.06
CA SER A 188 -0.58 6.93 -13.60
C SER A 188 0.31 8.01 -12.98
N ARG A 189 -0.20 9.24 -12.87
CA ARG A 189 0.52 10.36 -12.24
C ARG A 189 0.83 10.08 -10.77
N ALA A 190 -0.13 9.53 -10.03
CA ALA A 190 0.06 9.18 -8.62
C ALA A 190 1.23 8.19 -8.43
N ILE A 191 1.32 7.17 -9.29
CA ILE A 191 2.41 6.18 -9.22
C ILE A 191 3.75 6.81 -9.64
N VAL A 192 3.80 7.55 -10.74
CA VAL A 192 5.02 8.23 -11.19
C VAL A 192 5.57 9.14 -10.10
N ASN A 193 4.71 9.94 -9.47
CA ASN A 193 5.11 10.81 -8.36
C ASN A 193 5.62 10.00 -7.15
N ALA A 194 4.95 8.90 -6.81
CA ALA A 194 5.38 8.06 -5.69
C ALA A 194 6.74 7.41 -5.94
N VAL A 195 6.98 6.88 -7.15
CA VAL A 195 8.30 6.31 -7.51
C VAL A 195 9.38 7.39 -7.45
N ASN A 196 9.14 8.56 -8.05
CA ASN A 196 10.09 9.67 -8.05
C ASN A 196 10.43 10.15 -6.62
N GLN A 197 9.42 10.34 -5.76
CA GLN A 197 9.64 10.72 -4.36
C GLN A 197 10.43 9.65 -3.59
N THR A 198 10.18 8.37 -3.85
CA THR A 198 10.91 7.27 -3.21
C THR A 198 12.37 7.25 -3.64
N LEU A 199 12.65 7.50 -4.93
CA LEU A 199 14.02 7.64 -5.45
C LEU A 199 14.76 8.82 -4.81
N LEU A 200 14.12 9.99 -4.70
CA LEU A 200 14.68 11.17 -4.04
C LEU A 200 14.98 10.89 -2.56
N TYR A 201 14.08 10.21 -1.88
CA TYR A 201 14.29 9.81 -0.49
C TYR A 201 15.47 8.84 -0.36
N PHE A 202 15.55 7.83 -1.22
CA PHE A 202 16.65 6.87 -1.24
C PHE A 202 18.00 7.54 -1.48
N GLU A 203 18.09 8.43 -2.47
CA GLU A 203 19.31 9.19 -2.76
C GLU A 203 19.78 9.97 -1.53
N ALA A 204 18.85 10.62 -0.82
CA ALA A 204 19.18 11.44 0.34
C ALA A 204 19.50 10.65 1.62
N ASN A 205 18.99 9.42 1.77
CA ASN A 205 19.05 8.65 3.02
C ASN A 205 19.69 7.26 2.85
N ARG A 206 20.38 7.00 1.73
CA ARG A 206 20.94 5.67 1.42
C ARG A 206 21.80 5.13 2.56
N ASP A 207 22.75 5.92 3.02
CA ASP A 207 23.71 5.51 4.07
C ASP A 207 22.99 5.23 5.39
N ASP A 208 22.02 6.05 5.76
CA ASP A 208 21.23 5.88 6.97
C ASP A 208 20.38 4.61 6.92
N ILE A 209 19.77 4.28 5.76
CA ILE A 209 18.97 3.07 5.57
C ILE A 209 19.82 1.82 5.84
N PHE A 210 21.06 1.78 5.36
CA PHE A 210 21.89 0.59 5.49
C PHE A 210 22.76 0.56 6.76
N THR A 211 22.95 1.69 7.45
CA THR A 211 23.67 1.76 8.73
C THR A 211 22.76 1.71 9.95
N ALA A 212 21.46 1.99 9.79
CA ALA A 212 20.50 1.91 10.89
C ALA A 212 20.55 0.54 11.56
N ARG A 213 20.85 0.50 12.86
CA ARG A 213 20.73 -0.71 13.67
C ARG A 213 19.27 -1.12 13.71
N GLU A 214 19.05 -2.44 13.70
CA GLU A 214 17.73 -3.01 14.00
C GLU A 214 17.26 -2.42 15.33
N ASP A 215 16.23 -1.58 15.28
CA ASP A 215 15.47 -1.26 16.49
C ASP A 215 14.78 -2.57 16.88
N SER A 216 15.51 -3.36 17.69
CA SER A 216 14.92 -4.48 18.43
C SER A 216 13.77 -3.87 19.21
N GLY A 217 12.53 -4.17 18.75
CA GLY A 217 11.33 -3.73 19.41
C GLY A 217 11.30 -4.16 20.86
N ASN A 218 11.77 -3.28 21.72
CA ASN A 218 11.40 -3.29 23.12
C ASN A 218 10.10 -2.49 23.22
N ALA A 219 9.00 -3.21 23.01
CA ALA A 219 7.73 -2.85 23.59
C ALA A 219 7.82 -3.21 25.08
N ASP A 220 8.34 -2.30 25.89
CA ASP A 220 8.17 -2.36 27.34
C ASP A 220 7.30 -1.20 27.78
N GLU A 221 6.18 -1.62 28.45
CA GLU A 221 5.23 -0.91 29.31
C GLU A 221 4.11 -0.13 28.63
#